data_a2b3a067e011cca14dbd649913087c17
#
_entry.id   a2b3a067e011cca14dbd649913087c17
#
_cell.length_a   1.000
_cell.length_b   1.000
_cell.length_c   1.000
_cell.angle_alpha   90.00
_cell.angle_beta   90.00
_cell.angle_gamma   90.00
#
_symmetry.space_group_name_H-M   'P 1'
#
loop_
_entity.id
_entity.type
_entity.pdbx_description
1 polymer ?
#
loop_
_entity_poly.entity_id
_entity_poly.type
_entity_poly.pdbx_seq_one_letter_code
_entity_poly.pdbx_strand_id
1 'polypeptide(L)'
;MIKVKYLLILLFVFSLNVQAQLSDSTDRYKKANLDKEFILGSKIELHQPTNFQISNLEALGKIWGFLKYHHPAIAKGDYNWDFELFRMTPKILAVKTLKERNELLSKWIVTLGSFEKGKAIRPAKAQLKYELNFDWFKSSKFNPELISQLSAVQNAERTAENYYVKMYDAETPVAIFKNEGDYSSFKYPDAGYRLLGLFKFWNSYEYFSPYRNLLDKPWSGILKEYIPKLIAAKNELDYKLTIAALIAQTQDSHSDISPYDVAFRTFYGTLTPKITIAFVDNQAVVTNNTEEGTLNTLKKGDVIQSINNVPVEKLMKEKLQYVSASNYATQLRKLTTILLRTNDTLMQVGFIRDQKPAQISLKCYPFNRREKRAAPIDSGFKMINNDIAYIHANRIETRLKSVMPMAMQAKAMILDLRTYPKPTSFGWDLAKFIFDAPKEVARYTAGSTETPGLFTYMPDDYMAQVRIGVANEKPYPGKIIVLVNEETQSLGELTAMALRAGPNTIIVGSQTAGADGSVGMPVTFPGGIATGFTQIGVYYPDGKETQRIGIVPDVKVKPSVKGLKEGRDEILEKAIALGN
;
A
#
# COMPACT_ATOMS: atom_id res chain seq x y z
N MET A 1 8.33 -0.54 37.80
CA MET A 1 8.98 -1.05 36.57
C MET A 1 7.89 -1.25 35.52
N ILE A 2 7.56 -0.20 34.78
CA ILE A 2 6.56 -0.22 33.73
C ILE A 2 7.29 -0.75 32.48
N LYS A 3 6.89 -1.94 32.03
CA LYS A 3 7.33 -2.47 30.73
C LYS A 3 6.69 -1.60 29.65
N VAL A 4 7.47 -0.66 29.11
CA VAL A 4 7.14 0.01 27.87
C VAL A 4 7.13 -1.09 26.79
N LYS A 5 5.97 -1.62 26.47
CA LYS A 5 5.77 -2.39 25.24
C LYS A 5 5.96 -1.39 24.10
N TYR A 6 7.09 -1.51 23.43
CA TYR A 6 7.32 -0.80 22.19
C TYR A 6 6.15 -1.11 21.26
N LEU A 7 5.48 -0.07 20.76
CA LEU A 7 4.59 -0.18 19.63
C LEU A 7 5.47 -0.63 18.44
N LEU A 8 5.70 -1.93 18.36
CA LEU A 8 6.18 -2.57 17.16
C LEU A 8 5.05 -2.36 16.15
N ILE A 9 5.14 -1.29 15.36
CA ILE A 9 4.52 -1.26 14.05
C ILE A 9 5.08 -2.50 13.38
N LEU A 10 4.29 -3.58 13.45
CA LEU A 10 4.62 -4.88 12.87
C LEU A 10 4.68 -4.67 11.37
N LEU A 11 5.86 -4.27 10.91
CA LEU A 11 6.28 -4.50 9.56
C LEU A 11 6.34 -6.01 9.37
N PHE A 12 5.21 -6.58 8.96
CA PHE A 12 5.23 -7.88 8.35
C PHE A 12 6.09 -7.77 7.08
N VAL A 13 7.38 -7.98 7.25
CA VAL A 13 8.18 -8.54 6.18
C VAL A 13 7.45 -9.84 5.83
N PHE A 14 6.83 -9.88 4.66
CA PHE A 14 6.21 -11.06 4.10
C PHE A 14 7.21 -12.23 4.11
N SER A 15 7.29 -12.95 5.20
CA SER A 15 7.67 -14.35 5.17
C SER A 15 6.39 -15.09 4.77
N LEU A 16 6.33 -15.45 3.48
CA LEU A 16 5.36 -16.38 2.93
C LEU A 16 5.49 -17.73 3.65
N ASN A 17 4.83 -17.87 4.77
CA ASN A 17 4.44 -19.12 5.40
C ASN A 17 3.76 -18.77 6.73
N VAL A 18 2.48 -18.58 6.69
CA VAL A 18 1.45 -18.96 7.68
C VAL A 18 0.14 -18.37 7.20
N GLN A 19 -0.50 -19.01 6.21
CA GLN A 19 -1.95 -19.08 6.20
C GLN A 19 -2.38 -20.20 7.15
N ALA A 20 -2.03 -20.10 8.41
CA ALA A 20 -2.89 -20.67 9.42
C ALA A 20 -4.07 -19.71 9.53
N GLN A 21 -5.16 -20.00 8.81
CA GLN A 21 -6.47 -19.45 9.15
C GLN A 21 -6.65 -19.70 10.64
N LEU A 22 -6.63 -18.63 11.43
CA LEU A 22 -7.11 -18.65 12.79
C LEU A 22 -8.63 -18.85 12.72
N SER A 23 -9.07 -20.07 12.33
CA SER A 23 -10.44 -20.46 12.50
C SER A 23 -10.63 -20.70 13.98
N ASP A 24 -11.46 -19.92 14.60
CA ASP A 24 -11.99 -20.22 15.92
C ASP A 24 -12.63 -21.62 15.84
N SER A 25 -12.37 -22.49 16.79
CA SER A 25 -12.89 -23.85 16.80
C SER A 25 -14.43 -23.91 16.71
N THR A 26 -15.11 -22.84 17.12
CA THR A 26 -16.56 -22.67 17.05
C THR A 26 -17.07 -22.35 15.63
N ASP A 27 -16.24 -21.74 14.78
CA ASP A 27 -16.61 -21.38 13.40
C ASP A 27 -16.84 -22.62 12.50
N ARG A 28 -16.28 -23.77 12.86
CA ARG A 28 -16.39 -25.02 12.06
C ARG A 28 -17.83 -25.46 11.81
N TYR A 29 -18.73 -25.18 12.73
CA TYR A 29 -20.13 -25.59 12.67
C TYR A 29 -21.06 -24.50 12.12
N LYS A 30 -20.55 -23.36 11.71
CA LYS A 30 -21.35 -22.30 11.09
C LYS A 30 -21.94 -22.78 9.77
N LYS A 31 -23.20 -22.39 9.48
CA LYS A 31 -23.90 -22.78 8.23
C LYS A 31 -23.09 -22.42 6.98
N ALA A 32 -22.38 -21.28 7.02
CA ALA A 32 -21.50 -20.84 5.94
C ALA A 32 -20.46 -21.91 5.56
N ASN A 33 -19.91 -22.66 6.54
CA ASN A 33 -18.89 -23.67 6.30
C ASN A 33 -19.46 -25.03 5.82
N LEU A 34 -20.76 -25.24 5.96
CA LEU A 34 -21.45 -26.46 5.50
C LEU A 34 -21.84 -26.36 4.02
N ASP A 35 -21.98 -25.18 3.48
CA ASP A 35 -22.33 -24.95 2.08
C ASP A 35 -21.10 -25.20 1.19
N LYS A 36 -21.20 -26.18 0.31
CA LYS A 36 -20.14 -26.65 -0.60
C LYS A 36 -20.53 -26.57 -2.08
N GLU A 37 -21.66 -25.94 -2.41
CA GLU A 37 -22.27 -26.00 -3.75
C GLU A 37 -21.33 -25.60 -4.89
N PHE A 38 -20.48 -24.60 -4.67
CA PHE A 38 -19.66 -24.01 -5.72
C PHE A 38 -18.14 -24.22 -5.53
N ILE A 39 -17.71 -25.16 -4.69
CA ILE A 39 -16.28 -25.40 -4.42
C ILE A 39 -15.44 -25.78 -5.65
N LEU A 40 -16.08 -26.30 -6.70
CA LEU A 40 -15.44 -26.74 -7.95
C LEU A 40 -15.57 -25.70 -9.09
N GLY A 41 -16.31 -24.63 -8.90
CA GLY A 41 -16.55 -23.60 -9.91
C GLY A 41 -17.86 -22.86 -9.65
N SER A 42 -17.96 -21.61 -10.11
CA SER A 42 -19.13 -20.75 -9.90
C SER A 42 -20.34 -21.14 -10.75
N LYS A 43 -20.15 -21.95 -11.78
CA LYS A 43 -21.16 -22.30 -12.80
C LYS A 43 -21.70 -21.08 -13.57
N ILE A 44 -20.94 -19.97 -13.59
CA ILE A 44 -21.32 -18.73 -14.29
C ILE A 44 -20.54 -18.62 -15.59
N GLU A 45 -21.27 -18.71 -16.70
CA GLU A 45 -20.76 -18.46 -18.04
C GLU A 45 -21.13 -17.04 -18.45
N LEU A 46 -20.11 -16.19 -18.60
CA LEU A 46 -20.30 -14.78 -18.94
C LEU A 46 -19.11 -14.29 -19.78
N HIS A 47 -19.36 -13.86 -21.01
CA HIS A 47 -18.29 -13.45 -21.92
C HIS A 47 -18.34 -11.96 -22.29
N GLN A 48 -19.49 -11.46 -22.67
CA GLN A 48 -19.66 -10.06 -23.13
C GLN A 48 -20.95 -9.47 -22.54
N PRO A 49 -20.91 -8.95 -21.33
CA PRO A 49 -22.10 -8.33 -20.73
C PRO A 49 -22.45 -7.02 -21.43
N THR A 50 -23.74 -6.78 -21.61
CA THR A 50 -24.27 -5.49 -22.06
C THR A 50 -24.03 -4.41 -21.00
N ASN A 51 -24.11 -3.13 -21.40
CA ASN A 51 -24.01 -2.02 -20.44
C ASN A 51 -25.05 -2.10 -19.31
N PHE A 52 -26.24 -2.62 -19.60
CA PHE A 52 -27.28 -2.82 -18.59
C PHE A 52 -26.88 -3.94 -17.61
N GLN A 53 -26.36 -5.05 -18.10
CA GLN A 53 -25.84 -6.14 -17.27
C GLN A 53 -24.64 -5.69 -16.42
N ILE A 54 -23.72 -4.90 -16.97
CA ILE A 54 -22.61 -4.28 -16.20
C ILE A 54 -23.16 -3.42 -15.07
N SER A 55 -24.17 -2.58 -15.32
CA SER A 55 -24.81 -1.77 -14.29
C SER A 55 -25.53 -2.61 -13.23
N ASN A 56 -26.10 -3.74 -13.62
CA ASN A 56 -26.74 -4.67 -12.69
C ASN A 56 -25.73 -5.42 -11.82
N LEU A 57 -24.59 -5.85 -12.40
CA LEU A 57 -23.46 -6.44 -11.66
C LEU A 57 -22.81 -5.44 -10.70
N GLU A 58 -22.69 -4.17 -11.10
CA GLU A 58 -22.22 -3.09 -10.23
C GLU A 58 -23.14 -2.93 -9.01
N ALA A 59 -24.46 -2.88 -9.24
CA ALA A 59 -25.45 -2.79 -8.17
C ALA A 59 -25.39 -4.02 -7.23
N LEU A 60 -25.29 -5.23 -7.81
CA LEU A 60 -25.13 -6.47 -7.04
C LEU A 60 -23.85 -6.44 -6.21
N GLY A 61 -22.70 -6.06 -6.78
CA GLY A 61 -21.42 -6.04 -6.08
C GLY A 61 -21.39 -5.05 -4.92
N LYS A 62 -22.01 -3.87 -5.09
CA LYS A 62 -22.16 -2.88 -4.01
C LYS A 62 -23.06 -3.40 -2.88
N ILE A 63 -24.24 -3.93 -3.21
CA ILE A 63 -25.16 -4.47 -2.22
C ILE A 63 -24.56 -5.70 -1.53
N TRP A 64 -23.95 -6.63 -2.26
CA TRP A 64 -23.28 -7.81 -1.71
C TRP A 64 -22.23 -7.43 -0.66
N GLY A 65 -21.33 -6.49 -0.98
CA GLY A 65 -20.31 -6.05 -0.04
C GLY A 65 -20.87 -5.25 1.13
N PHE A 66 -21.86 -4.39 0.89
CA PHE A 66 -22.57 -3.67 1.94
C PHE A 66 -23.21 -4.63 2.95
N LEU A 67 -23.96 -5.63 2.45
CA LEU A 67 -24.59 -6.62 3.30
C LEU A 67 -23.57 -7.48 4.06
N LYS A 68 -22.43 -7.83 3.43
CA LYS A 68 -21.34 -8.59 4.06
C LYS A 68 -20.87 -7.98 5.37
N TYR A 69 -20.75 -6.66 5.40
CA TYR A 69 -20.20 -5.95 6.55
C TYR A 69 -21.26 -5.33 7.47
N HIS A 70 -22.52 -5.23 7.01
CA HIS A 70 -23.56 -4.54 7.77
C HIS A 70 -24.70 -5.43 8.23
N HIS A 71 -24.98 -6.57 7.57
CA HIS A 71 -26.18 -7.37 7.88
C HIS A 71 -25.90 -8.40 9.00
N PRO A 72 -26.68 -8.38 10.11
CA PRO A 72 -26.44 -9.22 11.28
C PRO A 72 -26.41 -10.74 10.99
N ALA A 73 -27.29 -11.27 10.13
CA ALA A 73 -27.33 -12.69 9.80
C ALA A 73 -26.04 -13.15 9.08
N ILE A 74 -25.47 -12.29 8.23
CA ILE A 74 -24.23 -12.58 7.53
C ILE A 74 -23.06 -12.51 8.53
N ALA A 75 -23.06 -11.51 9.42
CA ALA A 75 -22.09 -11.37 10.49
C ALA A 75 -22.08 -12.59 11.46
N LYS A 76 -23.19 -13.32 11.59
CA LYS A 76 -23.28 -14.55 12.38
C LYS A 76 -22.69 -15.78 11.68
N GLY A 77 -22.44 -15.74 10.36
CA GLY A 77 -21.99 -16.87 9.56
C GLY A 77 -23.13 -17.83 9.16
N ASP A 78 -24.35 -17.30 9.01
CA ASP A 78 -25.51 -18.09 8.59
C ASP A 78 -25.51 -18.42 7.09
N TYR A 79 -24.70 -17.73 6.29
CA TYR A 79 -24.62 -17.86 4.83
C TYR A 79 -23.17 -17.97 4.38
N ASN A 80 -22.88 -18.88 3.42
CA ASN A 80 -21.66 -18.79 2.61
C ASN A 80 -21.83 -17.62 1.64
N TRP A 81 -21.31 -16.45 2.03
CA TRP A 81 -21.62 -15.22 1.34
C TRP A 81 -20.95 -15.11 -0.05
N ASP A 82 -19.84 -15.82 -0.26
CA ASP A 82 -19.25 -15.98 -1.58
C ASP A 82 -20.18 -16.75 -2.51
N PHE A 83 -20.82 -17.82 -2.02
CA PHE A 83 -21.73 -18.66 -2.79
C PHE A 83 -23.09 -18.00 -3.01
N GLU A 84 -23.54 -17.16 -2.09
CA GLU A 84 -24.73 -16.32 -2.33
C GLU A 84 -24.54 -15.36 -3.52
N LEU A 85 -23.34 -14.83 -3.74
CA LEU A 85 -23.03 -14.07 -4.94
C LEU A 85 -23.26 -14.89 -6.21
N PHE A 86 -22.82 -16.15 -6.22
CA PHE A 86 -22.99 -17.03 -7.38
C PHE A 86 -24.45 -17.40 -7.63
N ARG A 87 -25.26 -17.57 -6.58
CA ARG A 87 -26.72 -17.79 -6.70
C ARG A 87 -27.44 -16.58 -7.26
N MET A 88 -26.98 -15.38 -6.92
CA MET A 88 -27.62 -14.14 -7.35
C MET A 88 -27.17 -13.67 -8.74
N THR A 89 -25.94 -13.97 -9.14
CA THR A 89 -25.37 -13.48 -10.41
C THR A 89 -26.20 -13.87 -11.64
N PRO A 90 -26.60 -15.14 -11.87
CA PRO A 90 -27.43 -15.48 -13.04
C PRO A 90 -28.81 -14.81 -12.98
N LYS A 91 -29.39 -14.63 -11.79
CA LYS A 91 -30.70 -13.98 -11.62
C LYS A 91 -30.61 -12.49 -12.00
N ILE A 92 -29.57 -11.79 -11.55
CA ILE A 92 -29.39 -10.35 -11.84
C ILE A 92 -29.04 -10.09 -13.32
N LEU A 93 -28.38 -11.05 -13.99
CA LEU A 93 -28.09 -11.00 -15.42
C LEU A 93 -29.33 -11.23 -16.28
N ALA A 94 -30.32 -11.96 -15.78
CA ALA A 94 -31.55 -12.29 -16.50
C ALA A 94 -32.59 -11.16 -16.51
N VAL A 95 -32.54 -10.24 -15.56
CA VAL A 95 -33.51 -9.12 -15.46
C VAL A 95 -33.40 -8.19 -16.68
N LYS A 96 -34.53 -7.66 -17.13
CA LYS A 96 -34.62 -6.81 -18.33
C LYS A 96 -34.87 -5.33 -18.00
N THR A 97 -35.35 -5.03 -16.79
CA THR A 97 -35.73 -3.68 -16.39
C THR A 97 -35.15 -3.32 -15.02
N LEU A 98 -35.06 -2.02 -14.74
CA LEU A 98 -34.68 -1.53 -13.40
C LEU A 98 -35.68 -1.94 -12.32
N LYS A 99 -36.96 -2.07 -12.68
CA LYS A 99 -38.02 -2.51 -11.78
C LYS A 99 -37.75 -3.96 -11.34
N GLU A 100 -37.58 -4.88 -12.28
CA GLU A 100 -37.26 -6.28 -12.01
C GLU A 100 -35.98 -6.41 -11.18
N ARG A 101 -34.93 -5.65 -11.49
CA ARG A 101 -33.71 -5.61 -10.72
C ARG A 101 -33.94 -5.24 -9.26
N ASN A 102 -34.66 -4.15 -9.04
CA ASN A 102 -34.91 -3.64 -7.69
C ASN A 102 -35.78 -4.60 -6.88
N GLU A 103 -36.81 -5.19 -7.50
CA GLU A 103 -37.66 -6.22 -6.87
C GLU A 103 -36.86 -7.48 -6.51
N LEU A 104 -35.94 -7.94 -7.40
CA LEU A 104 -35.08 -9.08 -7.14
C LEU A 104 -34.17 -8.84 -5.94
N LEU A 105 -33.48 -7.67 -5.91
CA LEU A 105 -32.58 -7.30 -4.83
C LEU A 105 -33.32 -7.08 -3.50
N SER A 106 -34.50 -6.45 -3.54
CA SER A 106 -35.36 -6.29 -2.38
C SER A 106 -35.80 -7.63 -1.78
N LYS A 107 -36.27 -8.58 -2.62
CA LYS A 107 -36.63 -9.92 -2.20
C LYS A 107 -35.44 -10.67 -1.59
N TRP A 108 -34.24 -10.53 -2.17
CA TRP A 108 -33.04 -11.14 -1.63
C TRP A 108 -32.72 -10.65 -0.21
N ILE A 109 -32.77 -9.33 0.04
CA ILE A 109 -32.54 -8.78 1.38
C ILE A 109 -33.57 -9.32 2.39
N VAL A 110 -34.84 -9.42 2.00
CA VAL A 110 -35.89 -9.99 2.87
C VAL A 110 -35.60 -11.44 3.26
N THR A 111 -35.04 -12.24 2.37
CA THR A 111 -34.70 -13.65 2.67
C THR A 111 -33.63 -13.82 3.74
N LEU A 112 -32.84 -12.77 4.03
CA LEU A 112 -31.81 -12.80 5.06
C LEU A 112 -32.38 -12.71 6.49
N GLY A 113 -33.69 -12.45 6.63
CA GLY A 113 -34.41 -12.39 7.90
C GLY A 113 -34.44 -11.02 8.54
N SER A 114 -35.10 -10.97 9.69
CA SER A 114 -35.25 -9.74 10.49
C SER A 114 -34.05 -9.51 11.41
N PHE A 115 -33.87 -8.27 11.82
CA PHE A 115 -32.82 -7.86 12.74
C PHE A 115 -33.30 -6.68 13.59
N GLU A 116 -32.65 -6.46 14.73
CA GLU A 116 -32.95 -5.34 15.61
C GLU A 116 -32.33 -4.04 15.08
N LYS A 117 -33.00 -2.94 15.33
CA LYS A 117 -32.51 -1.62 15.03
C LYS A 117 -31.46 -1.23 16.07
N GLY A 118 -30.24 -0.93 15.62
CA GLY A 118 -29.17 -0.45 16.47
C GLY A 118 -29.33 1.02 16.90
N LYS A 119 -28.53 1.39 17.88
CA LYS A 119 -28.32 2.80 18.22
C LYS A 119 -27.30 3.39 17.24
N ALA A 120 -27.57 4.58 16.73
CA ALA A 120 -26.61 5.26 15.86
C ALA A 120 -25.31 5.56 16.64
N ILE A 121 -24.21 4.95 16.24
CA ILE A 121 -22.88 5.23 16.77
C ILE A 121 -22.39 6.48 16.04
N ARG A 122 -22.35 7.60 16.74
CA ARG A 122 -21.83 8.87 16.21
C ARG A 122 -20.70 9.36 17.10
N PRO A 123 -19.44 9.31 16.62
CA PRO A 123 -18.31 9.89 17.34
C PRO A 123 -18.49 11.40 17.49
N ALA A 124 -17.85 11.99 18.49
CA ALA A 124 -17.77 13.43 18.60
C ALA A 124 -17.12 14.02 17.32
N LYS A 125 -17.61 15.16 16.87
CA LYS A 125 -17.13 15.81 15.63
C LYS A 125 -15.61 16.00 15.60
N ALA A 126 -14.99 16.28 16.76
CA ALA A 126 -13.55 16.44 16.88
C ALA A 126 -12.75 15.13 16.65
N GLN A 127 -13.40 13.98 16.83
CA GLN A 127 -12.78 12.66 16.62
C GLN A 127 -13.01 12.13 15.20
N LEU A 128 -14.00 12.68 14.47
CA LEU A 128 -14.33 12.22 13.14
C LEU A 128 -13.28 12.72 12.14
N LYS A 129 -12.62 11.80 11.43
CA LYS A 129 -11.75 12.15 10.28
C LYS A 129 -12.48 11.95 8.97
N TYR A 130 -13.16 10.82 8.81
CA TYR A 130 -13.81 10.45 7.55
C TYR A 130 -15.04 9.56 7.81
N GLU A 131 -16.12 9.83 7.10
CA GLU A 131 -17.33 9.02 7.10
C GLU A 131 -17.74 8.70 5.67
N LEU A 132 -18.07 7.43 5.42
CA LEU A 132 -18.60 6.99 4.14
C LEU A 132 -20.01 7.53 3.96
N ASN A 133 -20.25 8.21 2.85
CA ASN A 133 -21.61 8.53 2.46
C ASN A 133 -22.24 7.35 1.69
N PHE A 134 -23.53 7.16 1.86
CA PHE A 134 -24.32 6.14 1.18
C PHE A 134 -25.19 6.71 0.05
N ASP A 135 -24.76 7.81 -0.58
CA ASP A 135 -25.49 8.46 -1.69
C ASP A 135 -25.71 7.52 -2.88
N TRP A 136 -24.90 6.45 -2.98
CA TRP A 136 -25.09 5.43 -4.00
C TRP A 136 -26.43 4.68 -3.87
N PHE A 137 -27.10 4.68 -2.71
CA PHE A 137 -28.46 4.16 -2.56
C PHE A 137 -29.43 4.89 -3.49
N LYS A 138 -29.27 6.20 -3.63
CA LYS A 138 -30.11 7.05 -4.50
C LYS A 138 -29.57 7.07 -5.93
N SER A 139 -28.26 7.23 -6.13
CA SER A 139 -27.67 7.38 -7.45
C SER A 139 -27.70 6.09 -8.30
N SER A 140 -27.88 4.90 -7.66
CA SER A 140 -28.01 3.62 -8.36
C SER A 140 -29.38 3.35 -8.97
N LYS A 141 -30.31 4.31 -8.93
CA LYS A 141 -31.69 4.19 -9.44
C LYS A 141 -32.48 3.07 -8.74
N PHE A 142 -32.28 2.92 -7.45
CA PHE A 142 -33.09 2.03 -6.62
C PHE A 142 -34.47 2.64 -6.33
N ASN A 143 -35.47 1.78 -6.15
CA ASN A 143 -36.78 2.22 -5.74
C ASN A 143 -36.82 2.54 -4.23
N PRO A 144 -37.83 3.29 -3.74
CA PRO A 144 -37.93 3.67 -2.33
C PRO A 144 -37.91 2.49 -1.35
N GLU A 145 -38.50 1.35 -1.74
CA GLU A 145 -38.54 0.15 -0.91
C GLU A 145 -37.12 -0.41 -0.67
N LEU A 146 -36.32 -0.61 -1.75
CA LEU A 146 -34.95 -1.10 -1.65
C LEU A 146 -34.08 -0.11 -0.88
N ILE A 147 -34.22 1.20 -1.09
CA ILE A 147 -33.51 2.24 -0.32
C ILE A 147 -33.86 2.13 1.16
N SER A 148 -35.14 1.94 1.50
CA SER A 148 -35.59 1.80 2.90
C SER A 148 -34.97 0.55 3.55
N GLN A 149 -34.93 -0.59 2.85
CA GLN A 149 -34.30 -1.81 3.33
C GLN A 149 -32.79 -1.65 3.56
N LEU A 150 -32.07 -1.06 2.60
CA LEU A 150 -30.63 -0.78 2.74
C LEU A 150 -30.38 0.18 3.92
N SER A 151 -31.22 1.19 4.08
CA SER A 151 -31.14 2.13 5.22
C SER A 151 -31.42 1.43 6.56
N ALA A 152 -32.35 0.47 6.58
CA ALA A 152 -32.61 -0.33 7.78
C ALA A 152 -31.38 -1.19 8.15
N VAL A 153 -30.75 -1.86 7.17
CA VAL A 153 -29.49 -2.61 7.36
C VAL A 153 -28.35 -1.70 7.83
N GLN A 154 -28.23 -0.50 7.26
CA GLN A 154 -27.23 0.48 7.71
C GLN A 154 -27.36 0.79 9.20
N ASN A 155 -28.61 0.84 9.70
CA ASN A 155 -28.92 1.14 11.09
C ASN A 155 -29.21 -0.12 11.94
N ALA A 156 -28.86 -1.30 11.47
CA ALA A 156 -29.00 -2.55 12.23
C ALA A 156 -28.08 -2.54 13.46
N GLU A 157 -28.51 -3.22 14.53
CA GLU A 157 -27.64 -3.48 15.67
C GLU A 157 -26.51 -4.41 15.25
N ARG A 158 -25.27 -3.98 15.50
CA ARG A 158 -24.05 -4.74 15.20
C ARG A 158 -23.19 -4.85 16.46
N THR A 159 -22.49 -5.96 16.54
CA THR A 159 -21.43 -6.19 17.54
C THR A 159 -20.08 -6.12 16.85
N ALA A 160 -19.02 -6.02 17.64
CA ALA A 160 -17.65 -6.12 17.13
C ALA A 160 -17.34 -7.49 16.50
N GLU A 161 -18.13 -8.53 16.86
CA GLU A 161 -17.99 -9.86 16.27
C GLU A 161 -18.67 -9.94 14.90
N ASN A 162 -17.86 -10.27 13.90
CA ASN A 162 -18.33 -10.54 12.54
C ASN A 162 -17.60 -11.77 12.01
N TYR A 163 -18.35 -12.71 11.43
CA TYR A 163 -17.83 -13.97 10.89
C TYR A 163 -16.76 -13.74 9.80
N TYR A 164 -16.93 -12.69 8.98
CA TYR A 164 -16.08 -12.41 7.81
C TYR A 164 -14.97 -11.38 8.06
N VAL A 165 -15.05 -10.62 9.14
CA VAL A 165 -14.06 -9.60 9.45
C VAL A 165 -13.94 -9.38 10.95
N LYS A 166 -12.71 -9.17 11.45
CA LYS A 166 -12.46 -8.73 12.82
C LYS A 166 -11.34 -7.69 12.83
N MET A 167 -11.29 -6.86 13.85
CA MET A 167 -10.10 -6.03 14.09
C MET A 167 -9.02 -6.89 14.75
N TYR A 168 -7.74 -6.62 14.43
CA TYR A 168 -6.60 -7.37 14.96
C TYR A 168 -6.53 -7.24 16.49
N ASP A 169 -6.33 -6.03 17.00
CA ASP A 169 -6.45 -5.68 18.42
C ASP A 169 -6.76 -4.18 18.55
N ALA A 170 -6.88 -3.68 19.79
CA ALA A 170 -7.18 -2.28 20.07
C ALA A 170 -5.98 -1.35 19.83
N GLU A 171 -4.75 -1.88 19.93
CA GLU A 171 -3.52 -1.11 19.71
C GLU A 171 -3.21 -0.96 18.22
N THR A 172 -3.59 -1.96 17.42
CA THR A 172 -3.36 -2.00 15.97
C THR A 172 -4.67 -2.39 15.26
N PRO A 173 -5.68 -1.51 15.21
CA PRO A 173 -7.01 -1.82 14.72
C PRO A 173 -7.06 -1.91 13.19
N VAL A 174 -6.38 -2.91 12.63
CA VAL A 174 -6.48 -3.30 11.22
C VAL A 174 -7.48 -4.43 11.04
N ALA A 175 -8.25 -4.39 9.97
CA ALA A 175 -9.20 -5.44 9.65
C ALA A 175 -8.49 -6.71 9.15
N ILE A 176 -8.89 -7.84 9.71
CA ILE A 176 -8.53 -9.19 9.26
C ILE A 176 -9.76 -9.77 8.57
N PHE A 177 -9.64 -10.02 7.27
CA PHE A 177 -10.68 -10.72 6.51
C PHE A 177 -10.51 -12.22 6.72
N LYS A 178 -11.53 -12.87 7.29
CA LYS A 178 -11.48 -14.27 7.70
C LYS A 178 -12.66 -15.06 7.15
N ASN A 179 -12.57 -16.39 7.23
CA ASN A 179 -13.62 -17.33 6.80
C ASN A 179 -14.04 -17.14 5.33
N GLU A 180 -13.16 -16.57 4.53
CA GLU A 180 -13.28 -16.51 3.08
C GLU A 180 -12.66 -17.78 2.47
N GLY A 181 -13.28 -18.33 1.43
CA GLY A 181 -12.78 -19.55 0.79
C GLY A 181 -11.37 -19.35 0.21
N ASP A 182 -10.51 -20.36 0.36
CA ASP A 182 -9.24 -20.42 -0.36
C ASP A 182 -9.48 -20.93 -1.79
N TYR A 183 -9.40 -20.00 -2.73
CA TYR A 183 -9.56 -20.27 -4.16
C TYR A 183 -8.22 -20.11 -4.90
N SER A 184 -7.10 -20.25 -4.21
CA SER A 184 -5.74 -20.05 -4.75
C SER A 184 -5.37 -21.09 -5.81
N SER A 185 -5.97 -22.29 -5.74
CA SER A 185 -5.77 -23.37 -6.72
C SER A 185 -6.35 -23.09 -8.11
N PHE A 186 -7.30 -22.16 -8.23
CA PHE A 186 -7.88 -21.76 -9.51
C PHE A 186 -6.97 -20.79 -10.26
N LYS A 187 -5.89 -21.27 -10.85
CA LYS A 187 -4.90 -20.40 -11.55
C LYS A 187 -5.54 -19.40 -12.52
N TYR A 188 -6.53 -19.87 -13.28
CA TYR A 188 -7.39 -19.04 -14.11
C TYR A 188 -8.85 -19.33 -13.77
N PRO A 189 -9.44 -18.61 -12.79
CA PRO A 189 -10.79 -18.86 -12.34
C PRO A 189 -11.84 -18.49 -13.37
N ASP A 190 -13.03 -19.11 -13.28
CA ASP A 190 -14.18 -18.76 -14.11
C ASP A 190 -14.68 -17.33 -13.84
N ALA A 191 -15.60 -16.84 -14.68
CA ALA A 191 -16.09 -15.46 -14.63
C ALA A 191 -16.70 -15.08 -13.27
N GLY A 192 -17.40 -16.01 -12.62
CA GLY A 192 -17.99 -15.75 -11.30
C GLY A 192 -16.94 -15.56 -10.22
N TYR A 193 -15.92 -16.41 -10.19
CA TYR A 193 -14.81 -16.24 -9.26
C TYR A 193 -13.95 -15.00 -9.53
N ARG A 194 -13.79 -14.58 -10.80
CA ARG A 194 -13.13 -13.31 -11.14
C ARG A 194 -13.91 -12.11 -10.63
N LEU A 195 -15.24 -12.14 -10.74
CA LEU A 195 -16.12 -11.12 -10.17
C LEU A 195 -16.09 -11.12 -8.63
N LEU A 196 -16.07 -12.32 -8.01
CA LEU A 196 -15.94 -12.45 -6.55
C LEU A 196 -14.66 -11.77 -6.06
N GLY A 197 -13.53 -12.00 -6.71
CA GLY A 197 -12.26 -11.35 -6.38
C GLY A 197 -12.35 -9.82 -6.46
N LEU A 198 -12.96 -9.29 -7.55
CA LEU A 198 -13.21 -7.87 -7.70
C LEU A 198 -14.06 -7.31 -6.56
N PHE A 199 -15.18 -7.97 -6.27
CA PHE A 199 -16.13 -7.47 -5.27
C PHE A 199 -15.56 -7.56 -3.85
N LYS A 200 -14.81 -8.62 -3.52
CA LYS A 200 -14.08 -8.72 -2.26
C LYS A 200 -13.11 -7.54 -2.10
N PHE A 201 -12.22 -7.35 -3.04
CA PHE A 201 -11.19 -6.31 -2.96
C PHE A 201 -11.80 -4.91 -2.97
N TRP A 202 -12.74 -4.64 -3.89
CA TRP A 202 -13.37 -3.32 -3.97
C TRP A 202 -14.06 -2.94 -2.68
N ASN A 203 -14.85 -3.84 -2.09
CA ASN A 203 -15.58 -3.58 -0.86
C ASN A 203 -14.67 -3.54 0.38
N SER A 204 -13.62 -4.37 0.46
CA SER A 204 -12.67 -4.28 1.57
C SER A 204 -11.95 -2.93 1.57
N TYR A 205 -11.55 -2.42 0.41
CA TYR A 205 -10.96 -1.09 0.28
C TYR A 205 -11.98 0.02 0.60
N GLU A 206 -13.23 -0.09 0.09
CA GLU A 206 -14.31 0.87 0.33
C GLU A 206 -14.60 1.08 1.81
N TYR A 207 -14.62 0.00 2.59
CA TYR A 207 -15.03 0.07 4.00
C TYR A 207 -13.87 0.15 4.99
N PHE A 208 -12.64 -0.19 4.60
CA PHE A 208 -11.51 -0.30 5.53
C PHE A 208 -10.27 0.49 5.12
N SER A 209 -10.31 1.29 4.04
CA SER A 209 -9.23 2.23 3.72
C SER A 209 -9.58 3.66 4.14
N PRO A 210 -8.74 4.34 4.94
CA PRO A 210 -8.94 5.74 5.33
C PRO A 210 -8.67 6.72 4.18
N TYR A 211 -8.06 6.27 3.07
CA TYR A 211 -7.49 7.13 2.04
C TYR A 211 -8.22 7.12 0.69
N ARG A 212 -9.36 6.41 0.59
CA ARG A 212 -10.09 6.28 -0.67
C ARG A 212 -10.60 7.60 -1.26
N ASN A 213 -10.74 8.65 -0.44
CA ASN A 213 -11.12 9.99 -0.87
C ASN A 213 -9.97 10.79 -1.49
N LEU A 214 -8.73 10.28 -1.41
CA LEU A 214 -7.52 10.93 -1.94
C LEU A 214 -7.14 10.47 -3.36
N LEU A 215 -7.92 9.56 -3.95
CA LEU A 215 -7.63 8.98 -5.26
C LEU A 215 -7.90 9.99 -6.40
N ASP A 216 -7.12 9.91 -7.48
CA ASP A 216 -7.32 10.74 -8.67
C ASP A 216 -8.66 10.47 -9.37
N LYS A 217 -9.14 9.21 -9.29
CA LYS A 217 -10.45 8.80 -9.77
C LYS A 217 -11.31 8.36 -8.58
N PRO A 218 -12.60 8.73 -8.51
CA PRO A 218 -13.49 8.24 -7.47
C PRO A 218 -13.53 6.71 -7.44
N TRP A 219 -13.31 6.11 -6.28
CA TRP A 219 -13.32 4.65 -6.10
C TRP A 219 -14.63 4.02 -6.55
N SER A 220 -15.74 4.74 -6.38
CA SER A 220 -17.08 4.30 -6.82
C SER A 220 -17.17 3.96 -8.31
N GLY A 221 -16.35 4.56 -9.17
CA GLY A 221 -16.31 4.29 -10.61
C GLY A 221 -15.48 3.05 -11.00
N ILE A 222 -14.54 2.67 -10.14
CA ILE A 222 -13.59 1.57 -10.42
C ILE A 222 -14.32 0.23 -10.55
N LEU A 223 -15.34 -0.02 -9.74
CA LEU A 223 -16.10 -1.27 -9.79
C LEU A 223 -16.70 -1.49 -11.19
N LYS A 224 -17.39 -0.48 -11.72
CA LYS A 224 -18.01 -0.52 -13.05
C LYS A 224 -16.98 -0.68 -14.16
N GLU A 225 -15.83 -0.02 -14.04
CA GLU A 225 -14.73 -0.08 -15.01
C GLU A 225 -14.12 -1.49 -15.09
N TYR A 226 -13.95 -2.17 -13.94
CA TYR A 226 -13.22 -3.43 -13.88
C TYR A 226 -14.09 -4.69 -14.08
N ILE A 227 -15.41 -4.60 -13.91
CA ILE A 227 -16.34 -5.71 -14.22
C ILE A 227 -16.09 -6.26 -15.64
N PRO A 228 -16.21 -5.48 -16.72
CA PRO A 228 -16.01 -6.02 -18.06
C PRO A 228 -14.57 -6.45 -18.33
N LYS A 229 -13.56 -5.79 -17.73
CA LYS A 229 -12.14 -6.14 -17.91
C LYS A 229 -11.83 -7.52 -17.35
N LEU A 230 -12.31 -7.83 -16.14
CA LEU A 230 -12.10 -9.14 -15.51
C LEU A 230 -12.88 -10.24 -16.20
N ILE A 231 -14.09 -9.96 -16.67
CA ILE A 231 -14.88 -10.91 -17.46
C ILE A 231 -14.16 -11.23 -18.79
N ALA A 232 -13.59 -10.23 -19.45
CA ALA A 232 -12.93 -10.37 -20.74
C ALA A 232 -11.53 -10.99 -20.68
N ALA A 233 -10.93 -11.17 -19.50
CA ALA A 233 -9.62 -11.80 -19.36
C ALA A 233 -9.63 -13.19 -20.00
N LYS A 234 -8.63 -13.49 -20.86
CA LYS A 234 -8.61 -14.68 -21.74
C LYS A 234 -7.81 -15.85 -21.16
N ASN A 235 -6.92 -15.57 -20.23
CA ASN A 235 -5.99 -16.55 -19.65
C ASN A 235 -5.51 -16.08 -18.28
N GLU A 236 -4.69 -16.89 -17.61
CA GLU A 236 -4.12 -16.60 -16.30
C GLU A 236 -3.37 -15.26 -16.27
N LEU A 237 -2.56 -14.97 -17.28
CA LEU A 237 -1.76 -13.74 -17.33
C LEU A 237 -2.64 -12.51 -17.48
N ASP A 238 -3.60 -12.52 -18.42
CA ASP A 238 -4.54 -11.40 -18.62
C ASP A 238 -5.34 -11.10 -17.34
N TYR A 239 -5.79 -12.16 -16.65
CA TYR A 239 -6.49 -12.05 -15.39
C TYR A 239 -5.60 -11.39 -14.33
N LYS A 240 -4.38 -11.88 -14.15
CA LYS A 240 -3.44 -11.38 -13.14
C LYS A 240 -2.99 -9.95 -13.44
N LEU A 241 -2.75 -9.60 -14.70
CA LEU A 241 -2.44 -8.22 -15.10
C LEU A 241 -3.62 -7.28 -14.88
N THR A 242 -4.85 -7.74 -15.11
CA THR A 242 -6.05 -6.96 -14.81
C THR A 242 -6.19 -6.69 -13.30
N ILE A 243 -5.88 -7.69 -12.46
CA ILE A 243 -5.82 -7.50 -11.00
C ILE A 243 -4.71 -6.50 -10.63
N ALA A 244 -3.52 -6.60 -11.23
CA ALA A 244 -2.44 -5.66 -10.96
C ALA A 244 -2.85 -4.22 -11.29
N ALA A 245 -3.51 -4.03 -12.44
CA ALA A 245 -4.04 -2.73 -12.84
C ALA A 245 -5.16 -2.23 -11.90
N LEU A 246 -6.00 -3.13 -11.38
CA LEU A 246 -7.01 -2.80 -10.35
C LEU A 246 -6.35 -2.35 -9.04
N ILE A 247 -5.36 -3.10 -8.56
CA ILE A 247 -4.63 -2.76 -7.34
C ILE A 247 -3.92 -1.40 -7.49
N ALA A 248 -3.38 -1.10 -8.67
CA ALA A 248 -2.75 0.19 -8.95
C ALA A 248 -3.73 1.38 -8.81
N GLN A 249 -5.05 1.16 -8.94
CA GLN A 249 -6.05 2.21 -8.72
C GLN A 249 -6.16 2.65 -7.25
N THR A 250 -5.65 1.85 -6.30
CA THR A 250 -5.61 2.27 -4.87
C THR A 250 -4.63 3.40 -4.63
N GLN A 251 -3.70 3.63 -5.54
CA GLN A 251 -2.65 4.66 -5.42
C GLN A 251 -1.99 4.64 -4.04
N ASP A 252 -1.70 3.43 -3.56
CA ASP A 252 -1.07 3.15 -2.27
C ASP A 252 0.22 2.37 -2.48
N SER A 253 1.35 2.94 -2.04
CA SER A 253 2.66 2.28 -2.18
C SER A 253 2.78 1.01 -1.35
N HIS A 254 1.89 0.79 -0.38
CA HIS A 254 1.79 -0.45 0.38
C HIS A 254 1.03 -1.56 -0.36
N SER A 255 0.24 -1.24 -1.38
CA SER A 255 -0.53 -2.22 -2.16
C SER A 255 0.36 -2.90 -3.20
N ASP A 256 1.26 -3.75 -2.75
CA ASP A 256 2.17 -4.52 -3.61
C ASP A 256 1.63 -5.92 -3.88
N ILE A 257 2.01 -6.47 -5.05
CA ILE A 257 1.77 -7.85 -5.41
C ILE A 257 3.04 -8.65 -5.17
N SER A 258 2.88 -9.91 -4.74
CA SER A 258 4.02 -10.82 -4.55
C SER A 258 4.87 -10.93 -5.83
N PRO A 259 6.16 -10.61 -5.79
CA PRO A 259 7.06 -10.72 -6.94
C PRO A 259 7.40 -12.17 -7.29
N TYR A 260 6.95 -13.13 -6.48
CA TYR A 260 7.21 -14.57 -6.66
C TYR A 260 6.14 -15.28 -7.48
N ASP A 261 5.03 -14.61 -7.81
CA ASP A 261 4.05 -15.17 -8.72
C ASP A 261 4.68 -15.52 -10.07
N VAL A 262 4.46 -16.75 -10.54
CA VAL A 262 5.11 -17.29 -11.74
C VAL A 262 4.71 -16.53 -12.99
N ALA A 263 3.42 -16.15 -13.13
CA ALA A 263 2.94 -15.44 -14.30
C ALA A 263 3.60 -14.04 -14.41
N PHE A 264 3.71 -13.31 -13.29
CA PHE A 264 4.40 -12.02 -13.27
C PHE A 264 5.90 -12.15 -13.52
N ARG A 265 6.54 -13.17 -12.95
CA ARG A 265 7.96 -13.44 -13.21
C ARG A 265 8.24 -13.70 -14.69
N THR A 266 7.38 -14.49 -15.33
CA THR A 266 7.51 -14.80 -16.76
C THR A 266 7.21 -13.56 -17.62
N PHE A 267 6.17 -12.78 -17.25
CA PHE A 267 5.79 -11.57 -17.98
C PHE A 267 6.86 -10.47 -17.92
N TYR A 268 7.37 -10.18 -16.72
CA TYR A 268 8.41 -9.15 -16.58
C TYR A 268 9.79 -9.65 -16.99
N GLY A 269 10.06 -10.94 -16.90
CA GLY A 269 11.35 -11.57 -17.13
C GLY A 269 11.96 -12.15 -15.85
N THR A 270 12.72 -13.22 -16.02
CA THR A 270 13.41 -13.95 -14.94
C THR A 270 14.88 -13.56 -14.80
N LEU A 271 15.39 -12.80 -15.77
CA LEU A 271 16.79 -12.36 -15.85
C LEU A 271 16.87 -10.82 -15.77
N THR A 272 18.04 -10.31 -15.41
CA THR A 272 18.36 -8.88 -15.35
C THR A 272 19.86 -8.65 -15.54
N PRO A 273 20.31 -7.55 -16.16
CA PRO A 273 21.73 -7.19 -16.18
C PRO A 273 22.19 -6.71 -14.80
N LYS A 274 23.49 -6.72 -14.56
CA LYS A 274 24.10 -6.28 -13.30
C LYS A 274 24.28 -4.76 -13.22
N ILE A 275 23.28 -4.02 -13.60
CA ILE A 275 23.21 -2.56 -13.47
C ILE A 275 22.04 -2.14 -12.61
N THR A 276 22.10 -0.91 -12.11
CA THR A 276 20.95 -0.25 -11.50
C THR A 276 20.72 1.10 -12.10
N ILE A 277 19.46 1.50 -12.12
CA ILE A 277 19.02 2.77 -12.66
C ILE A 277 18.20 3.53 -11.61
N ALA A 278 18.16 4.84 -11.77
CA ALA A 278 17.17 5.71 -11.15
C ALA A 278 16.53 6.59 -12.24
N PHE A 279 15.37 7.14 -11.93
CA PHE A 279 14.77 8.15 -12.78
C PHE A 279 15.20 9.55 -12.31
N VAL A 280 15.90 10.26 -13.19
CA VAL A 280 16.30 11.66 -13.00
C VAL A 280 15.67 12.47 -14.13
N ASP A 281 14.82 13.43 -13.78
CA ASP A 281 14.04 14.23 -14.75
C ASP A 281 13.32 13.37 -15.80
N ASN A 282 12.68 12.29 -15.34
CA ASN A 282 11.99 11.27 -16.15
C ASN A 282 12.89 10.46 -17.10
N GLN A 283 14.20 10.57 -16.99
CA GLN A 283 15.17 9.79 -17.75
C GLN A 283 15.69 8.61 -16.92
N ALA A 284 15.77 7.43 -17.53
CA ALA A 284 16.37 6.25 -16.90
C ALA A 284 17.90 6.35 -16.92
N VAL A 285 18.50 6.67 -15.79
CA VAL A 285 19.94 6.96 -15.65
C VAL A 285 20.63 5.83 -14.89
N VAL A 286 21.75 5.33 -15.39
CA VAL A 286 22.56 4.32 -14.72
C VAL A 286 23.18 4.90 -13.44
N THR A 287 22.89 4.28 -12.30
CA THR A 287 23.42 4.69 -10.99
C THR A 287 24.54 3.79 -10.49
N ASN A 288 24.59 2.54 -10.95
CA ASN A 288 25.63 1.59 -10.61
C ASN A 288 25.75 0.51 -11.65
N ASN A 289 26.99 0.00 -11.85
CA ASN A 289 27.30 -1.16 -12.64
C ASN A 289 28.33 -2.00 -11.90
N THR A 290 28.00 -3.23 -11.51
CA THR A 290 28.93 -4.12 -10.78
C THR A 290 29.96 -4.79 -11.68
N GLU A 291 29.86 -4.62 -13.00
CA GLU A 291 30.82 -5.04 -14.01
C GLU A 291 31.64 -3.85 -14.57
N GLU A 292 31.63 -2.72 -13.86
CA GLU A 292 32.42 -1.52 -14.23
C GLU A 292 33.92 -1.85 -14.20
N GLY A 293 34.60 -1.52 -15.29
CA GLY A 293 36.03 -1.83 -15.46
C GLY A 293 36.32 -2.85 -16.59
N THR A 294 35.30 -3.54 -17.11
CA THR A 294 35.44 -4.31 -18.36
C THR A 294 35.24 -3.38 -19.57
N LEU A 295 35.96 -3.63 -20.64
CA LEU A 295 35.81 -2.91 -21.91
C LEU A 295 34.36 -3.04 -22.39
N ASN A 296 33.75 -1.93 -22.82
CA ASN A 296 32.37 -1.84 -23.32
C ASN A 296 31.28 -2.11 -22.29
N THR A 297 31.25 -1.35 -21.19
CA THR A 297 30.15 -1.39 -20.22
C THR A 297 29.42 -0.04 -20.10
N LEU A 298 28.20 -0.08 -19.54
CA LEU A 298 27.48 1.11 -19.13
C LEU A 298 28.19 1.75 -17.91
N LYS A 299 28.20 3.07 -17.85
CA LYS A 299 28.80 3.86 -16.76
C LYS A 299 27.74 4.64 -16.02
N LYS A 300 28.04 5.03 -14.79
CA LYS A 300 27.20 6.00 -14.06
C LYS A 300 26.96 7.25 -14.89
N GLY A 301 25.72 7.73 -14.92
CA GLY A 301 25.31 8.88 -15.69
C GLY A 301 24.92 8.58 -17.15
N ASP A 302 25.09 7.35 -17.66
CA ASP A 302 24.55 6.98 -18.96
C ASP A 302 23.01 7.01 -18.92
N VAL A 303 22.40 7.63 -19.93
CA VAL A 303 20.95 7.77 -20.05
C VAL A 303 20.40 6.72 -20.98
N ILE A 304 19.66 5.75 -20.48
CA ILE A 304 19.05 4.67 -21.27
C ILE A 304 17.88 5.22 -22.08
N GLN A 305 17.93 5.03 -23.39
CA GLN A 305 16.91 5.47 -24.35
C GLN A 305 16.00 4.34 -24.82
N SER A 306 16.57 3.13 -24.95
CA SER A 306 15.82 1.96 -25.40
C SER A 306 16.33 0.67 -24.78
N ILE A 307 15.45 -0.32 -24.65
CA ILE A 307 15.74 -1.69 -24.20
C ILE A 307 15.15 -2.63 -25.24
N ASN A 308 15.96 -3.54 -25.79
CA ASN A 308 15.60 -4.45 -26.87
C ASN A 308 14.89 -3.71 -28.04
N ASN A 309 15.46 -2.57 -28.43
CA ASN A 309 14.96 -1.66 -29.48
C ASN A 309 13.58 -1.03 -29.18
N VAL A 310 13.04 -1.17 -27.97
CA VAL A 310 11.82 -0.50 -27.55
C VAL A 310 12.18 0.76 -26.74
N PRO A 311 11.69 1.96 -27.11
CA PRO A 311 11.94 3.18 -26.36
C PRO A 311 11.50 3.05 -24.89
N VAL A 312 12.32 3.57 -23.96
CA VAL A 312 12.05 3.54 -22.50
C VAL A 312 10.69 4.19 -22.21
N GLU A 313 10.35 5.30 -22.84
CA GLU A 313 9.06 5.97 -22.67
C GLU A 313 7.87 5.06 -22.99
N LYS A 314 7.96 4.26 -24.06
CA LYS A 314 6.92 3.28 -24.40
C LYS A 314 6.83 2.18 -23.35
N LEU A 315 7.96 1.64 -22.90
CA LEU A 315 8.00 0.63 -21.83
C LEU A 315 7.44 1.17 -20.52
N MET A 316 7.74 2.42 -20.18
CA MET A 316 7.16 3.10 -19.02
C MET A 316 5.64 3.13 -19.11
N LYS A 317 5.10 3.65 -20.22
CA LYS A 317 3.65 3.74 -20.43
C LYS A 317 2.95 2.38 -20.33
N GLU A 318 3.57 1.32 -20.86
CA GLU A 318 3.03 -0.04 -20.82
C GLU A 318 3.07 -0.66 -19.42
N LYS A 319 4.10 -0.37 -18.62
CA LYS A 319 4.32 -1.03 -17.33
C LYS A 319 3.76 -0.26 -16.14
N LEU A 320 3.71 1.08 -16.18
CA LEU A 320 3.25 1.92 -15.06
C LEU A 320 1.81 1.63 -14.63
N GLN A 321 0.94 1.20 -15.55
CA GLN A 321 -0.43 0.85 -15.23
C GLN A 321 -0.57 -0.32 -14.22
N TYR A 322 0.47 -1.13 -14.05
CA TYR A 322 0.52 -2.26 -13.13
C TYR A 322 1.27 -1.97 -11.82
N VAL A 323 1.75 -0.73 -11.66
CA VAL A 323 2.56 -0.32 -10.51
C VAL A 323 1.72 0.53 -9.56
N SER A 324 1.33 -0.05 -8.43
CA SER A 324 0.68 0.72 -7.35
C SER A 324 1.70 1.58 -6.62
N ALA A 325 1.43 2.88 -6.51
CA ALA A 325 2.26 3.81 -5.77
C ALA A 325 1.46 5.05 -5.37
N SER A 326 1.80 5.64 -4.23
CA SER A 326 1.07 6.79 -3.69
C SER A 326 1.37 8.08 -4.45
N ASN A 327 2.52 8.17 -5.11
CA ASN A 327 2.87 9.29 -6.00
C ASN A 327 3.78 8.84 -7.15
N TYR A 328 3.96 9.73 -8.12
CA TYR A 328 4.69 9.43 -9.34
C TYR A 328 6.18 9.12 -9.11
N ALA A 329 6.84 9.81 -8.17
CA ALA A 329 8.25 9.55 -7.86
C ALA A 329 8.45 8.09 -7.38
N THR A 330 7.56 7.62 -6.49
CA THR A 330 7.57 6.24 -6.01
C THR A 330 7.18 5.24 -7.10
N GLN A 331 6.26 5.62 -7.99
CA GLN A 331 5.89 4.79 -9.12
C GLN A 331 7.09 4.55 -10.05
N LEU A 332 7.86 5.60 -10.35
CA LEU A 332 9.11 5.50 -11.11
C LEU A 332 10.17 4.67 -10.38
N ARG A 333 10.35 4.86 -9.06
CA ARG A 333 11.24 4.03 -8.24
C ARG A 333 10.88 2.54 -8.36
N LYS A 334 9.61 2.18 -8.19
CA LYS A 334 9.16 0.78 -8.34
C LYS A 334 9.36 0.26 -9.76
N LEU A 335 9.16 1.09 -10.76
CA LEU A 335 9.36 0.73 -12.17
C LEU A 335 10.81 0.30 -12.46
N THR A 336 11.81 0.89 -11.80
CA THR A 336 13.23 0.51 -12.02
C THR A 336 13.48 -0.98 -11.82
N THR A 337 12.73 -1.63 -10.92
CA THR A 337 12.89 -3.04 -10.58
C THR A 337 12.36 -4.00 -11.65
N ILE A 338 11.48 -3.51 -12.55
CA ILE A 338 10.85 -4.33 -13.60
C ILE A 338 11.24 -3.89 -15.00
N LEU A 339 11.79 -2.67 -15.15
CA LEU A 339 12.18 -2.13 -16.46
C LEU A 339 13.32 -2.90 -17.10
N LEU A 340 14.32 -3.32 -16.30
CA LEU A 340 15.51 -4.04 -16.72
C LEU A 340 15.34 -5.58 -16.70
N ARG A 341 14.12 -6.09 -16.53
CA ARG A 341 13.88 -7.53 -16.53
C ARG A 341 13.61 -8.04 -17.93
N THR A 342 14.14 -9.24 -18.24
CA THR A 342 13.99 -9.92 -19.52
C THR A 342 13.97 -11.43 -19.32
N ASN A 343 13.54 -12.18 -20.33
CA ASN A 343 13.72 -13.63 -20.41
C ASN A 343 14.94 -14.03 -21.28
N ASP A 344 15.58 -13.05 -21.93
CA ASP A 344 16.73 -13.26 -22.79
C ASP A 344 18.02 -13.19 -21.99
N THR A 345 19.01 -14.00 -22.37
CA THR A 345 20.35 -14.01 -21.76
C THR A 345 21.18 -12.77 -22.11
N LEU A 346 20.77 -12.04 -23.15
CA LEU A 346 21.34 -10.77 -23.59
C LEU A 346 20.24 -9.72 -23.70
N MET A 347 20.56 -8.49 -23.28
CA MET A 347 19.69 -7.32 -23.39
C MET A 347 20.36 -6.25 -24.24
N GLN A 348 19.73 -5.84 -25.32
CA GLN A 348 20.22 -4.71 -26.12
C GLN A 348 19.78 -3.42 -25.45
N VAL A 349 20.74 -2.52 -25.17
CA VAL A 349 20.49 -1.23 -24.52
C VAL A 349 21.03 -0.11 -25.40
N GLY A 350 20.12 0.74 -25.89
CA GLY A 350 20.45 2.02 -26.48
C GLY A 350 20.56 3.09 -25.41
N PHE A 351 21.62 3.87 -25.43
CA PHE A 351 21.88 4.89 -24.40
C PHE A 351 22.59 6.14 -24.98
N ILE A 352 22.56 7.23 -24.21
CA ILE A 352 23.32 8.44 -24.49
C ILE A 352 24.42 8.57 -23.45
N ARG A 353 25.67 8.76 -23.92
CA ARG A 353 26.85 9.12 -23.15
C ARG A 353 27.51 10.36 -23.76
N ASP A 354 27.70 11.40 -22.98
CA ASP A 354 28.32 12.65 -23.45
C ASP A 354 27.65 13.21 -24.72
N GLN A 355 26.31 13.22 -24.72
CA GLN A 355 25.44 13.66 -25.82
C GLN A 355 25.57 12.80 -27.11
N LYS A 356 26.30 11.69 -27.08
CA LYS A 356 26.45 10.77 -28.22
C LYS A 356 25.61 9.51 -27.98
N PRO A 357 24.77 9.13 -28.94
CA PRO A 357 24.05 7.88 -28.86
C PRO A 357 24.99 6.68 -29.08
N ALA A 358 24.75 5.63 -28.34
CA ALA A 358 25.47 4.37 -28.45
C ALA A 358 24.54 3.20 -28.13
N GLN A 359 24.97 1.99 -28.47
CA GLN A 359 24.25 0.76 -28.18
C GLN A 359 25.21 -0.30 -27.63
N ILE A 360 24.71 -1.13 -26.72
CA ILE A 360 25.48 -2.21 -26.10
C ILE A 360 24.57 -3.41 -25.85
N SER A 361 25.17 -4.61 -25.89
CA SER A 361 24.55 -5.86 -25.47
C SER A 361 25.04 -6.22 -24.07
N LEU A 362 24.13 -6.29 -23.10
CA LEU A 362 24.41 -6.63 -21.72
C LEU A 362 24.06 -8.10 -21.46
N LYS A 363 24.94 -8.83 -20.79
CA LYS A 363 24.64 -10.17 -20.27
C LYS A 363 23.65 -10.06 -19.11
N CYS A 364 22.64 -10.93 -19.13
CA CYS A 364 21.62 -11.02 -18.10
C CYS A 364 21.79 -12.27 -17.24
N TYR A 365 21.48 -12.12 -15.97
CA TYR A 365 21.66 -13.12 -14.91
C TYR A 365 20.33 -13.37 -14.21
N PRO A 366 20.13 -14.52 -13.55
CA PRO A 366 18.92 -14.79 -12.81
C PRO A 366 18.60 -13.65 -11.83
N PHE A 367 17.36 -13.12 -11.94
CA PHE A 367 16.90 -12.08 -11.03
C PHE A 367 16.72 -12.65 -9.63
N ASN A 368 17.58 -12.23 -8.72
CA ASN A 368 17.50 -12.59 -7.31
C ASN A 368 17.27 -11.33 -6.46
N ARG A 369 16.02 -11.10 -6.04
CA ARG A 369 15.68 -9.96 -5.15
C ARG A 369 16.42 -10.02 -3.80
N ARG A 370 16.91 -11.22 -3.40
CA ARG A 370 17.64 -11.43 -2.14
C ARG A 370 19.15 -11.21 -2.27
N GLU A 371 19.70 -11.03 -3.47
CA GLU A 371 21.06 -10.55 -3.56
C GLU A 371 21.16 -9.20 -2.89
N LYS A 372 21.45 -9.26 -1.59
CA LYS A 372 21.89 -8.10 -0.84
C LYS A 372 23.14 -7.62 -1.56
N ARG A 373 23.08 -6.47 -2.21
CA ARG A 373 24.31 -5.75 -2.52
C ARG A 373 25.12 -5.75 -1.24
N ALA A 374 26.37 -6.24 -1.32
CA ALA A 374 27.29 -6.06 -0.23
C ALA A 374 27.30 -4.55 0.09
N ALA A 375 26.59 -4.17 1.16
CA ALA A 375 26.66 -2.80 1.63
C ALA A 375 28.14 -2.56 1.95
N PRO A 376 28.73 -1.44 1.57
CA PRO A 376 30.04 -1.07 2.05
C PRO A 376 30.07 -1.29 3.55
N ILE A 377 31.16 -1.83 4.10
CA ILE A 377 31.37 -1.97 5.55
C ILE A 377 31.54 -0.55 6.11
N ASP A 378 30.42 0.14 6.21
CA ASP A 378 30.31 1.47 6.80
C ASP A 378 29.61 1.34 8.15
N SER A 379 30.18 1.94 9.16
CA SER A 379 29.64 1.92 10.51
C SER A 379 28.26 2.58 10.66
N GLY A 380 27.75 3.21 9.62
CA GLY A 380 26.53 4.05 9.69
C GLY A 380 26.71 5.35 10.48
N PHE A 381 27.93 5.62 10.94
CA PHE A 381 28.30 6.85 11.64
C PHE A 381 29.66 7.32 11.17
N LYS A 382 29.80 8.62 10.94
CA LYS A 382 31.10 9.27 10.72
C LYS A 382 31.02 10.76 11.08
N MET A 383 32.13 11.32 11.51
CA MET A 383 32.34 12.77 11.50
C MET A 383 32.77 13.16 10.08
N ILE A 384 32.01 14.05 9.42
CA ILE A 384 32.39 14.58 8.10
C ILE A 384 33.56 15.56 8.26
N ASN A 385 33.48 16.41 9.28
CA ASN A 385 34.52 17.28 9.79
C ASN A 385 34.32 17.41 11.32
N ASN A 386 35.05 18.26 11.99
CA ASN A 386 34.94 18.46 13.43
C ASN A 386 33.56 18.96 13.89
N ASP A 387 32.78 19.54 12.98
CA ASP A 387 31.53 20.23 13.28
C ASP A 387 30.28 19.49 12.82
N ILE A 388 30.42 18.45 11.97
CA ILE A 388 29.28 17.76 11.36
C ILE A 388 29.35 16.25 11.58
N ALA A 389 28.38 15.72 12.32
CA ALA A 389 28.14 14.28 12.48
C ALA A 389 27.17 13.79 11.40
N TYR A 390 27.45 12.62 10.81
CA TYR A 390 26.57 11.95 9.86
C TYR A 390 26.14 10.60 10.40
N ILE A 391 24.83 10.33 10.43
CA ILE A 391 24.21 9.09 10.88
C ILE A 391 23.31 8.54 9.76
N HIS A 392 23.60 7.32 9.33
CA HIS A 392 22.78 6.61 8.33
C HIS A 392 21.79 5.68 9.03
N ALA A 393 20.51 5.96 8.96
CA ALA A 393 19.45 5.31 9.74
C ALA A 393 19.34 3.79 9.54
N ASN A 394 19.73 3.27 8.36
CA ASN A 394 19.68 1.83 8.10
C ASN A 394 20.95 1.07 8.58
N ARG A 395 22.11 1.75 8.60
CA ARG A 395 23.41 1.12 8.86
C ARG A 395 23.88 1.27 10.29
N ILE A 396 23.33 2.22 11.05
CA ILE A 396 23.70 2.45 12.44
C ILE A 396 23.34 1.27 13.35
N GLU A 397 22.25 0.54 13.02
CA GLU A 397 21.76 -0.62 13.75
C GLU A 397 21.65 -0.36 15.27
N THR A 398 22.25 -1.19 16.11
CA THR A 398 22.22 -1.07 17.58
C THR A 398 23.23 -0.06 18.12
N ARG A 399 24.08 0.55 17.27
CA ARG A 399 25.18 1.44 17.68
C ARG A 399 24.78 2.88 17.95
N LEU A 400 23.53 3.27 17.68
CA LEU A 400 23.07 4.65 17.88
C LEU A 400 23.47 5.20 19.25
N LYS A 401 23.15 4.46 20.31
CA LYS A 401 23.43 4.89 21.69
C LYS A 401 24.92 5.10 21.97
N SER A 402 25.81 4.31 21.36
CA SER A 402 27.25 4.43 21.56
C SER A 402 27.90 5.59 20.79
N VAL A 403 27.31 6.00 19.67
CA VAL A 403 27.85 7.11 18.86
C VAL A 403 27.30 8.49 19.27
N MET A 404 26.13 8.52 19.94
CA MET A 404 25.49 9.78 20.35
C MET A 404 26.38 10.70 21.19
N PRO A 405 27.20 10.22 22.17
CA PRO A 405 28.09 11.11 22.92
C PRO A 405 29.04 11.92 22.05
N MET A 406 29.50 11.36 20.93
CA MET A 406 30.34 12.07 19.96
C MET A 406 29.48 12.94 19.02
N ALA A 407 28.36 12.43 18.53
CA ALA A 407 27.47 13.15 17.63
C ALA A 407 26.91 14.44 18.29
N MET A 408 26.63 14.40 19.60
CA MET A 408 26.11 15.56 20.34
C MET A 408 27.12 16.68 20.55
N GLN A 409 28.42 16.46 20.30
CA GLN A 409 29.45 17.49 20.34
C GLN A 409 29.52 18.29 19.02
N ALA A 410 28.96 17.77 17.93
CA ALA A 410 28.94 18.44 16.63
C ALA A 410 27.98 19.64 16.64
N LYS A 411 28.27 20.67 15.82
CA LYS A 411 27.35 21.79 15.61
C LYS A 411 26.13 21.43 14.79
N ALA A 412 26.27 20.42 13.89
CA ALA A 412 25.18 19.89 13.09
C ALA A 412 25.22 18.37 13.02
N MET A 413 24.04 17.75 12.93
CA MET A 413 23.83 16.33 12.77
C MET A 413 23.04 16.06 11.50
N ILE A 414 23.62 15.33 10.55
CA ILE A 414 22.95 14.89 9.33
C ILE A 414 22.42 13.49 9.54
N LEU A 415 21.10 13.31 9.36
CA LEU A 415 20.38 12.05 9.55
C LEU A 415 19.89 11.57 8.19
N ASP A 416 20.46 10.48 7.67
CA ASP A 416 20.12 9.97 6.35
C ASP A 416 18.99 8.93 6.43
N LEU A 417 17.78 9.33 6.02
CA LEU A 417 16.57 8.52 5.92
C LEU A 417 16.23 8.09 4.48
N ARG A 418 17.15 8.23 3.54
CA ARG A 418 16.98 7.79 2.14
C ARG A 418 17.00 6.27 1.99
N THR A 419 16.97 5.55 3.08
CA THR A 419 16.76 4.10 3.18
C THR A 419 15.93 3.81 4.41
N TYR A 420 15.30 2.64 4.42
CA TYR A 420 14.44 2.24 5.54
C TYR A 420 15.23 2.14 6.87
N PRO A 421 14.77 2.77 7.99
CA PRO A 421 15.50 2.79 9.27
C PRO A 421 15.68 1.39 9.87
N LYS A 422 16.85 1.14 10.47
CA LYS A 422 17.19 -0.02 11.29
C LYS A 422 18.03 0.40 12.49
N PRO A 423 17.65 0.03 13.72
CA PRO A 423 16.43 -0.72 14.07
C PRO A 423 15.16 0.10 13.80
N THR A 424 14.01 -0.54 13.84
CA THR A 424 12.72 0.14 13.68
C THR A 424 12.45 1.17 14.78
N SER A 425 13.10 1.07 15.93
CA SER A 425 13.08 2.04 17.04
C SER A 425 13.94 3.29 16.78
N PHE A 426 14.65 3.38 15.66
CA PHE A 426 15.64 4.44 15.41
C PHE A 426 15.13 5.85 15.72
N GLY A 427 13.95 6.23 15.22
CA GLY A 427 13.37 7.55 15.46
C GLY A 427 13.04 7.81 16.93
N TRP A 428 12.50 6.81 17.62
CA TRP A 428 12.19 6.89 19.04
C TRP A 428 13.45 6.95 19.92
N ASP A 429 14.47 6.17 19.57
CA ASP A 429 15.73 6.18 20.33
C ASP A 429 16.49 7.49 20.12
N LEU A 430 16.47 8.03 18.91
CA LEU A 430 17.09 9.32 18.61
C LEU A 430 16.36 10.50 19.29
N ALA A 431 15.03 10.45 19.33
CA ALA A 431 14.20 11.49 19.96
C ALA A 431 14.52 11.71 21.44
N LYS A 432 15.04 10.70 22.16
CA LYS A 432 15.48 10.80 23.57
C LYS A 432 16.65 11.78 23.75
N PHE A 433 17.44 12.01 22.70
CA PHE A 433 18.58 12.94 22.72
C PHE A 433 18.23 14.33 22.17
N ILE A 434 17.15 14.43 21.37
CA ILE A 434 16.80 15.65 20.64
C ILE A 434 15.72 16.46 21.35
N PHE A 435 14.72 15.78 21.95
CA PHE A 435 13.58 16.46 22.55
C PHE A 435 13.79 16.75 24.04
N ASP A 436 13.31 17.88 24.48
CA ASP A 436 13.24 18.31 25.88
C ASP A 436 12.13 17.59 26.66
N ALA A 437 11.05 17.23 25.97
CA ALA A 437 9.90 16.54 26.53
C ALA A 437 9.23 15.64 25.48
N PRO A 438 8.37 14.67 25.91
CA PRO A 438 7.58 13.87 24.98
C PRO A 438 6.68 14.73 24.09
N LYS A 439 6.69 14.49 22.76
CA LYS A 439 5.93 15.25 21.76
C LYS A 439 4.97 14.35 21.00
N GLU A 440 3.79 14.89 20.71
CA GLU A 440 2.90 14.33 19.69
C GLU A 440 3.43 14.73 18.31
N VAL A 441 3.72 13.75 17.47
CA VAL A 441 4.34 13.98 16.16
C VAL A 441 3.46 13.56 15.00
N ALA A 442 2.44 12.76 15.29
CA ALA A 442 1.47 12.27 14.32
C ALA A 442 0.12 12.06 14.99
N ARG A 443 -0.95 12.05 14.19
CA ARG A 443 -2.27 11.54 14.57
C ARG A 443 -2.57 10.31 13.77
N TYR A 444 -3.26 9.35 14.39
CA TYR A 444 -3.62 8.09 13.77
C TYR A 444 -5.13 7.94 13.67
N THR A 445 -5.62 7.26 12.64
CA THR A 445 -7.03 6.92 12.52
C THR A 445 -7.24 5.43 12.47
N ALA A 446 -8.39 4.99 12.97
CA ALA A 446 -8.85 3.61 12.90
C ALA A 446 -10.24 3.53 12.31
N GLY A 447 -10.48 2.43 11.58
CA GLY A 447 -11.81 1.96 11.22
C GLY A 447 -12.38 1.05 12.30
N SER A 448 -13.62 0.59 12.09
CA SER A 448 -14.33 -0.30 13.01
C SER A 448 -15.18 -1.30 12.24
N THR A 449 -15.33 -2.53 12.77
CA THR A 449 -16.30 -3.52 12.27
C THR A 449 -17.74 -3.17 12.66
N GLU A 450 -17.95 -2.36 13.69
CA GLU A 450 -19.29 -1.88 14.08
C GLU A 450 -19.81 -0.77 13.16
N THR A 451 -18.90 0.03 12.62
CA THR A 451 -19.21 1.17 11.73
C THR A 451 -18.30 1.14 10.49
N PRO A 452 -18.45 0.13 9.58
CA PRO A 452 -17.60 0.02 8.39
C PRO A 452 -17.68 1.29 7.53
N GLY A 453 -16.53 1.83 7.15
CA GLY A 453 -16.43 3.07 6.36
C GLY A 453 -16.38 4.36 7.18
N LEU A 454 -16.45 4.27 8.52
CA LEU A 454 -16.25 5.41 9.41
C LEU A 454 -14.84 5.31 10.03
N PHE A 455 -14.09 6.41 9.97
CA PHE A 455 -12.74 6.51 10.51
C PHE A 455 -12.67 7.65 11.53
N THR A 456 -12.20 7.31 12.72
CA THR A 456 -11.99 8.27 13.79
C THR A 456 -10.52 8.40 14.13
N TYR A 457 -10.12 9.56 14.65
CA TYR A 457 -8.82 9.67 15.29
C TYR A 457 -8.78 8.77 16.51
N MET A 458 -7.61 8.16 16.76
CA MET A 458 -7.35 7.37 17.95
C MET A 458 -7.57 8.23 19.19
N PRO A 459 -8.06 7.64 20.31
CA PRO A 459 -8.36 8.40 21.52
C PRO A 459 -7.09 9.00 22.17
N ASP A 460 -7.28 10.04 22.99
CA ASP A 460 -6.18 10.82 23.59
C ASP A 460 -5.28 9.99 24.50
N ASP A 461 -5.81 8.99 25.18
CA ASP A 461 -5.02 8.06 26.02
C ASP A 461 -4.09 7.20 25.15
N TYR A 462 -4.55 6.74 23.98
CA TYR A 462 -3.69 6.10 22.98
C TYR A 462 -2.64 7.08 22.45
N MET A 463 -3.05 8.29 22.07
CA MET A 463 -2.16 9.33 21.56
C MET A 463 -1.08 9.72 22.58
N ALA A 464 -1.41 9.73 23.87
CA ALA A 464 -0.44 9.97 24.94
C ALA A 464 0.64 8.86 25.02
N GLN A 465 0.26 7.60 24.77
CA GLN A 465 1.20 6.46 24.81
C GLN A 465 2.16 6.43 23.61
N VAL A 466 1.77 6.98 22.46
CA VAL A 466 2.59 6.99 21.24
C VAL A 466 3.42 8.25 21.06
N ARG A 467 3.42 9.17 22.04
CA ARG A 467 4.32 10.32 22.08
C ARG A 467 5.77 9.85 22.06
N ILE A 468 6.63 10.59 21.37
CA ILE A 468 8.05 10.26 21.27
C ILE A 468 8.93 11.26 22.01
N GLY A 469 10.10 10.80 22.44
CA GLY A 469 10.99 11.53 23.32
C GLY A 469 10.76 11.22 24.80
N VAL A 470 11.60 11.80 25.61
CA VAL A 470 11.55 11.71 27.08
C VAL A 470 11.87 13.10 27.64
N ALA A 471 11.56 13.34 28.92
CA ALA A 471 12.05 14.52 29.60
C ALA A 471 13.58 14.50 29.60
N ASN A 472 14.21 15.52 29.04
CA ASN A 472 15.64 15.62 28.89
C ASN A 472 16.07 17.08 29.11
N GLU A 473 16.80 17.33 30.20
CA GLU A 473 17.28 18.67 30.58
C GLU A 473 18.40 19.18 29.65
N LYS A 474 19.04 18.29 28.89
CA LYS A 474 20.17 18.61 28.01
C LYS A 474 19.93 18.05 26.60
N PRO A 475 18.87 18.48 25.91
CA PRO A 475 18.64 18.05 24.52
C PRO A 475 19.76 18.58 23.62
N TYR A 476 19.95 17.91 22.49
CA TYR A 476 20.92 18.35 21.49
C TYR A 476 20.59 19.77 21.00
N PRO A 477 21.48 20.75 21.18
CA PRO A 477 21.19 22.14 20.82
C PRO A 477 21.53 22.49 19.37
N GLY A 478 22.25 21.61 18.68
CA GLY A 478 22.76 21.87 17.34
C GLY A 478 21.69 21.71 16.25
N LYS A 479 22.10 21.96 15.03
CA LYS A 479 21.23 21.85 13.86
C LYS A 479 21.02 20.39 13.47
N ILE A 480 19.79 20.00 13.13
CA ILE A 480 19.43 18.66 12.66
C ILE A 480 19.04 18.77 11.18
N ILE A 481 19.72 18.02 10.33
CA ILE A 481 19.47 18.03 8.89
C ILE A 481 19.08 16.61 8.46
N VAL A 482 17.83 16.43 8.02
CA VAL A 482 17.27 15.13 7.66
C VAL A 482 17.25 14.98 6.15
N LEU A 483 17.92 13.94 5.63
CA LEU A 483 17.91 13.65 4.19
C LEU A 483 16.78 12.71 3.85
N VAL A 484 15.98 13.05 2.85
CA VAL A 484 14.84 12.27 2.36
C VAL A 484 14.79 12.21 0.83
N ASN A 485 14.19 11.15 0.30
CA ASN A 485 13.88 11.00 -1.12
C ASN A 485 12.72 9.99 -1.31
N GLU A 486 12.46 9.56 -2.54
CA GLU A 486 11.41 8.61 -2.89
C GLU A 486 11.57 7.21 -2.26
N GLU A 487 12.75 6.88 -1.72
CA GLU A 487 12.99 5.65 -0.95
C GLU A 487 12.55 5.77 0.52
N THR A 488 12.38 7.01 1.01
CA THR A 488 11.85 7.28 2.35
C THR A 488 10.36 6.96 2.34
N GLN A 489 9.95 5.86 2.98
CA GLN A 489 8.58 5.35 2.99
C GLN A 489 8.18 4.89 4.38
N SER A 490 6.87 4.99 4.73
CA SER A 490 6.27 4.41 5.93
C SER A 490 7.03 4.86 7.19
N LEU A 491 7.58 3.96 8.00
CA LEU A 491 8.37 4.30 9.18
C LEU A 491 9.48 5.33 8.92
N GLY A 492 10.05 5.38 7.72
CA GLY A 492 10.98 6.42 7.32
C GLY A 492 10.32 7.80 7.28
N GLU A 493 9.08 7.88 6.77
CA GLU A 493 8.29 9.12 6.74
C GLU A 493 7.85 9.52 8.15
N LEU A 494 7.34 8.58 8.95
CA LEU A 494 7.00 8.82 10.35
C LEU A 494 8.22 9.31 11.15
N THR A 495 9.41 8.73 10.92
CA THR A 495 10.65 9.18 11.55
C THR A 495 11.01 10.61 11.12
N ALA A 496 10.91 10.95 9.82
CA ALA A 496 11.18 12.29 9.33
C ALA A 496 10.18 13.32 9.89
N MET A 497 8.90 12.94 9.97
CA MET A 497 7.84 13.77 10.57
C MET A 497 8.10 14.00 12.06
N ALA A 498 8.52 12.96 12.77
CA ALA A 498 8.90 13.03 14.17
C ALA A 498 10.08 14.00 14.39
N LEU A 499 11.14 13.84 13.61
CA LEU A 499 12.33 14.70 13.70
C LEU A 499 12.01 16.17 13.37
N ARG A 500 11.06 16.41 12.44
CA ARG A 500 10.58 17.78 12.12
C ARG A 500 10.01 18.51 13.33
N ALA A 501 9.45 17.79 14.31
CA ALA A 501 8.96 18.38 15.56
C ALA A 501 10.08 18.83 16.51
N GLY A 502 11.34 18.46 16.22
CA GLY A 502 12.52 18.88 16.96
C GLY A 502 12.91 20.34 16.67
N PRO A 503 13.58 21.00 17.62
CA PRO A 503 14.12 22.34 17.39
C PRO A 503 15.23 22.27 16.32
N ASN A 504 15.37 23.34 15.54
CA ASN A 504 16.46 23.50 14.55
C ASN A 504 16.54 22.37 13.50
N THR A 505 15.43 21.71 13.17
CA THR A 505 15.38 20.64 12.18
C THR A 505 15.06 21.19 10.80
N ILE A 506 15.85 20.78 9.79
CA ILE A 506 15.68 21.11 8.38
C ILE A 506 15.61 19.79 7.60
N ILE A 507 14.59 19.61 6.78
CA ILE A 507 14.47 18.45 5.89
C ILE A 507 14.96 18.83 4.50
N VAL A 508 15.90 18.04 3.96
CA VAL A 508 16.58 18.28 2.68
C VAL A 508 16.39 17.09 1.75
N GLY A 509 16.04 17.33 0.51
CA GLY A 509 15.93 16.28 -0.50
C GLY A 509 14.76 16.42 -1.45
N SER A 510 14.15 15.31 -1.82
CA SER A 510 13.00 15.24 -2.72
C SER A 510 11.77 14.64 -2.03
N GLN A 511 10.65 14.61 -2.75
CA GLN A 511 9.38 14.04 -2.27
C GLN A 511 9.57 12.59 -1.83
N THR A 512 9.07 12.28 -0.64
CA THR A 512 9.06 10.90 -0.12
C THR A 512 7.94 10.05 -0.75
N ALA A 513 7.84 8.80 -0.33
CA ALA A 513 6.90 7.85 -0.94
C ALA A 513 5.43 8.23 -0.81
N GLY A 514 5.07 9.09 0.15
CA GLY A 514 3.68 9.45 0.40
C GLY A 514 2.83 8.26 0.82
N ALA A 515 3.40 7.36 1.59
CA ALA A 515 2.77 6.13 2.05
C ALA A 515 3.15 5.86 3.49
N ASP A 516 2.53 6.60 4.39
CA ASP A 516 2.63 6.36 5.82
C ASP A 516 1.36 5.66 6.33
N GLY A 517 1.49 4.86 7.38
CA GLY A 517 0.39 4.13 7.98
C GLY A 517 0.61 2.62 8.07
N SER A 518 -0.33 1.92 8.71
CA SER A 518 -0.23 0.48 8.89
C SER A 518 -1.08 -0.27 7.87
N VAL A 519 -0.47 -1.29 7.27
CA VAL A 519 -1.12 -2.15 6.28
C VAL A 519 -1.93 -3.22 7.00
N GLY A 520 -3.15 -3.45 6.53
CA GLY A 520 -3.97 -4.57 6.99
C GLY A 520 -3.53 -5.92 6.43
N MET A 521 -4.18 -6.99 6.90
CA MET A 521 -3.97 -8.32 6.35
C MET A 521 -4.36 -8.37 4.88
N PRO A 522 -3.63 -9.14 4.06
CA PRO A 522 -3.89 -9.21 2.63
C PRO A 522 -5.29 -9.72 2.29
N VAL A 523 -5.89 -9.12 1.28
CA VAL A 523 -7.06 -9.66 0.57
C VAL A 523 -6.54 -10.58 -0.52
N THR A 524 -7.01 -11.83 -0.53
CA THR A 524 -6.61 -12.83 -1.52
C THR A 524 -7.67 -12.95 -2.62
N PHE A 525 -7.22 -12.81 -3.86
CA PHE A 525 -8.03 -13.07 -5.04
C PHE A 525 -8.04 -14.57 -5.36
N PRO A 526 -9.12 -15.10 -5.96
CA PRO A 526 -9.05 -16.40 -6.60
C PRO A 526 -7.87 -16.47 -7.57
N GLY A 527 -7.10 -17.57 -7.55
CA GLY A 527 -5.83 -17.67 -8.30
C GLY A 527 -4.59 -17.28 -7.51
N GLY A 528 -4.73 -16.96 -6.22
CA GLY A 528 -3.62 -16.84 -5.26
C GLY A 528 -2.90 -15.49 -5.24
N ILE A 529 -3.35 -14.48 -6.00
CA ILE A 529 -2.82 -13.12 -5.85
C ILE A 529 -3.35 -12.54 -4.54
N ALA A 530 -2.46 -11.97 -3.74
CA ALA A 530 -2.81 -11.28 -2.52
C ALA A 530 -2.17 -9.89 -2.47
N THR A 531 -2.89 -8.93 -1.91
CA THR A 531 -2.39 -7.57 -1.66
C THR A 531 -2.99 -7.01 -0.39
N GLY A 532 -2.20 -6.24 0.34
CA GLY A 532 -2.69 -5.39 1.42
C GLY A 532 -2.97 -3.98 0.94
N PHE A 533 -3.49 -3.15 1.81
CA PHE A 533 -3.61 -1.70 1.65
C PHE A 533 -3.58 -1.03 3.02
N THR A 534 -3.31 0.26 3.05
CA THR A 534 -3.25 1.03 4.30
C THR A 534 -4.63 1.09 4.94
N GLN A 535 -4.70 0.72 6.23
CA GLN A 535 -5.92 0.69 7.03
C GLN A 535 -5.86 1.60 8.26
N ILE A 536 -4.68 1.88 8.79
CA ILE A 536 -4.49 2.93 9.80
C ILE A 536 -3.89 4.13 9.10
N GLY A 537 -4.61 5.24 9.10
CA GLY A 537 -4.15 6.49 8.53
C GLY A 537 -3.20 7.22 9.48
N VAL A 538 -2.18 7.87 8.90
CA VAL A 538 -1.23 8.72 9.62
C VAL A 538 -1.31 10.14 9.06
N TYR A 539 -1.37 11.10 9.96
CA TYR A 539 -1.56 12.52 9.64
C TYR A 539 -0.60 13.36 10.46
N TYR A 540 -0.28 14.56 10.01
CA TYR A 540 0.39 15.54 10.86
C TYR A 540 -0.46 15.85 12.11
N PRO A 541 0.11 16.37 13.20
CA PRO A 541 -0.64 16.72 14.41
C PRO A 541 -1.79 17.69 14.17
N ASP A 542 -1.70 18.55 13.15
CA ASP A 542 -2.76 19.48 12.72
C ASP A 542 -3.82 18.82 11.81
N GLY A 543 -3.73 17.50 11.57
CA GLY A 543 -4.65 16.73 10.75
C GLY A 543 -4.41 16.80 9.23
N LYS A 544 -3.32 17.44 8.78
CA LYS A 544 -2.93 17.45 7.36
C LYS A 544 -2.52 16.07 6.88
N GLU A 545 -2.80 15.81 5.61
CA GLU A 545 -2.52 14.53 4.96
C GLU A 545 -1.01 14.33 4.76
N THR A 546 -0.56 13.09 5.00
CA THR A 546 0.76 12.59 4.58
C THR A 546 0.65 11.69 3.36
N GLN A 547 -0.47 10.94 3.24
CA GLN A 547 -0.71 10.03 2.13
C GLN A 547 -0.68 10.76 0.79
N ARG A 548 0.01 10.19 -0.19
CA ARG A 548 0.28 10.71 -1.53
C ARG A 548 1.18 11.94 -1.60
N ILE A 549 1.21 12.76 -0.56
CA ILE A 549 2.03 13.98 -0.48
C ILE A 549 3.43 13.64 -0.01
N GLY A 550 3.54 12.81 1.04
CA GLY A 550 4.79 12.51 1.72
C GLY A 550 5.29 13.63 2.60
N ILE A 551 6.53 13.51 3.04
CA ILE A 551 7.23 14.57 3.78
C ILE A 551 7.74 15.58 2.77
N VAL A 552 7.25 16.82 2.86
CA VAL A 552 7.69 17.91 1.98
C VAL A 552 9.00 18.48 2.52
N PRO A 553 10.12 18.41 1.75
CA PRO A 553 11.39 18.99 2.17
C PRO A 553 11.33 20.52 2.30
N ASP A 554 12.03 21.05 3.31
CA ASP A 554 12.21 22.51 3.48
C ASP A 554 13.18 23.05 2.43
N VAL A 555 14.18 22.23 2.08
CA VAL A 555 15.15 22.54 1.00
C VAL A 555 15.07 21.44 -0.06
N LYS A 556 14.52 21.76 -1.21
CA LYS A 556 14.36 20.82 -2.32
C LYS A 556 15.67 20.67 -3.08
N VAL A 557 16.17 19.43 -3.14
CA VAL A 557 17.34 19.03 -3.92
C VAL A 557 17.07 17.66 -4.53
N LYS A 558 17.43 17.48 -5.80
CA LYS A 558 17.39 16.20 -6.51
C LYS A 558 18.76 15.91 -7.12
N PRO A 559 19.13 14.64 -7.28
CA PRO A 559 20.28 14.25 -8.08
C PRO A 559 20.14 14.78 -9.52
N SER A 560 21.23 15.22 -10.13
CA SER A 560 21.30 15.52 -11.55
C SER A 560 22.04 14.39 -12.30
N VAL A 561 21.81 14.28 -13.61
CA VAL A 561 22.58 13.34 -14.46
C VAL A 561 24.09 13.64 -14.37
N LYS A 562 24.45 14.93 -14.34
CA LYS A 562 25.84 15.37 -14.16
C LYS A 562 26.40 14.95 -12.81
N GLY A 563 25.67 15.18 -11.71
CA GLY A 563 26.08 14.79 -10.37
C GLY A 563 26.27 13.29 -10.26
N LEU A 564 25.35 12.48 -10.79
CA LEU A 564 25.47 11.02 -10.84
C LEU A 564 26.72 10.58 -11.61
N LYS A 565 27.00 11.18 -12.77
CA LYS A 565 28.17 10.90 -13.58
C LYS A 565 29.47 11.21 -12.83
N GLU A 566 29.52 12.32 -12.11
CA GLU A 566 30.65 12.76 -11.30
C GLU A 566 30.76 12.00 -9.97
N GLY A 567 29.83 11.11 -9.66
CA GLY A 567 29.80 10.34 -8.39
C GLY A 567 29.45 11.20 -7.17
N ARG A 568 28.83 12.37 -7.36
CA ARG A 568 28.45 13.31 -6.32
C ARG A 568 27.11 12.90 -5.67
N ASP A 569 26.97 13.23 -4.40
CA ASP A 569 25.71 13.18 -3.66
C ASP A 569 25.23 14.61 -3.38
N GLU A 570 24.52 15.20 -4.34
CA GLU A 570 24.11 16.61 -4.30
C GLU A 570 23.18 16.91 -3.11
N ILE A 571 22.41 15.93 -2.64
CA ILE A 571 21.58 16.06 -1.43
C ILE A 571 22.46 16.15 -0.19
N LEU A 572 23.45 15.26 -0.05
CA LEU A 572 24.41 15.30 1.05
C LEU A 572 25.28 16.55 1.02
N GLU A 573 25.77 16.96 -0.16
CA GLU A 573 26.56 18.19 -0.33
C GLU A 573 25.77 19.42 0.14
N LYS A 574 24.48 19.51 -0.21
CA LYS A 574 23.61 20.60 0.26
C LYS A 574 23.44 20.57 1.77
N ALA A 575 23.27 19.38 2.36
CA ALA A 575 23.17 19.22 3.81
C ALA A 575 24.45 19.66 4.53
N ILE A 576 25.62 19.28 4.02
CA ILE A 576 26.93 19.74 4.56
C ILE A 576 27.03 21.27 4.52
N ALA A 577 26.65 21.88 3.39
CA ALA A 577 26.67 23.32 3.25
C ALA A 577 25.72 24.05 4.22
N LEU A 578 24.61 23.41 4.62
CA LEU A 578 23.68 23.94 5.62
C LEU A 578 24.15 23.68 7.06
N GLY A 579 25.02 22.66 7.27
CA GLY A 579 25.60 22.33 8.56
C GLY A 579 26.75 23.19 8.98
N ASN A 580 27.50 23.74 8.03
CA ASN A 580 28.54 24.74 8.23
C ASN A 580 27.93 26.12 8.52
#